data_d082d329b50afee42cf423a0f2092e6e
#
_entry.id   d082d329b50afee42cf423a0f2092e6e
#
_cell.length_a   1.000
_cell.length_b   1.000
_cell.length_c   1.000
_cell.angle_alpha   90.00
_cell.angle_beta   90.00
_cell.angle_gamma   90.00
#
_symmetry.space_group_name_H-M   'P 1'
#
loop_
_entity.id
_entity.type
_entity.pdbx_description
1 polymer ?
#
loop_
_entity_poly.entity_id
_entity_poly.type
_entity_poly.pdbx_seq_one_letter_code
_entity_poly.pdbx_strand_id
1 'polypeptide(L)'
;MDTPLLSDRERLIQALEASDQRRREHRADRIEWLALYEVTPPVVIGRPETMHMLREAREVFVDGHFVAALMMAMSFIEHTVVEELQLLGHVSGSPTFAQAIERAKEKKTFPPDWLLRAKTLSLRRNPFAHLKQGDHPHTLGARVRHEKKHPRVIVETDAKDAIELMYNFFVATLREDA
;
A
#
# COMPACT_ATOMS: atom_id res chain seq x y z
N MET A 1 21.57 -5.47 49.03
CA MET A 1 22.18 -5.06 47.75
C MET A 1 21.12 -4.28 46.97
N ASP A 2 21.29 -2.97 46.92
CA ASP A 2 20.35 -2.13 46.16
C ASP A 2 20.64 -2.33 44.67
N THR A 3 19.68 -2.82 43.92
CA THR A 3 19.74 -2.86 42.47
C THR A 3 19.80 -1.43 41.95
N PRO A 4 20.82 -1.04 41.17
CA PRO A 4 20.94 0.34 40.71
C PRO A 4 19.70 0.69 39.88
N LEU A 5 19.12 1.86 40.16
CA LEU A 5 17.99 2.39 39.43
C LEU A 5 18.42 2.67 37.97
N LEU A 6 17.72 2.05 37.04
CA LEU A 6 17.95 2.27 35.60
C LEU A 6 17.74 3.76 35.26
N SER A 7 18.59 4.28 34.39
CA SER A 7 18.40 5.61 33.80
C SER A 7 17.12 5.66 32.95
N ASP A 8 16.61 6.85 32.68
CA ASP A 8 15.41 7.01 31.82
C ASP A 8 15.62 6.42 30.43
N ARG A 9 16.83 6.52 29.87
CA ARG A 9 17.20 5.90 28.59
C ARG A 9 17.14 4.37 28.65
N GLU A 10 17.67 3.75 29.70
CA GLU A 10 17.64 2.29 29.85
C GLU A 10 16.22 1.78 30.01
N ARG A 11 15.38 2.48 30.80
CA ARG A 11 13.94 2.16 30.89
C ARG A 11 13.23 2.24 29.55
N LEU A 12 13.52 3.28 28.75
CA LEU A 12 12.96 3.42 27.39
C LEU A 12 13.39 2.28 26.48
N ILE A 13 14.67 1.92 26.49
CA ILE A 13 15.19 0.80 25.67
C ILE A 13 14.49 -0.51 26.04
N GLN A 14 14.38 -0.83 27.34
CA GLN A 14 13.67 -2.03 27.80
C GLN A 14 12.19 -2.05 27.37
N ALA A 15 11.51 -0.90 27.43
CA ALA A 15 10.13 -0.78 26.97
C ALA A 15 10.00 -1.01 25.46
N LEU A 16 10.95 -0.53 24.66
CA LEU A 16 11.01 -0.75 23.22
C LEU A 16 11.27 -2.24 22.89
N GLU A 17 12.23 -2.88 23.55
CA GLU A 17 12.52 -4.31 23.40
C GLU A 17 11.29 -5.18 23.72
N ALA A 18 10.60 -4.90 24.83
CA ALA A 18 9.37 -5.59 25.18
C ALA A 18 8.24 -5.36 24.17
N SER A 19 8.15 -4.16 23.58
CA SER A 19 7.21 -3.85 22.53
C SER A 19 7.54 -4.60 21.24
N ASP A 20 8.82 -4.66 20.87
CA ASP A 20 9.29 -5.35 19.66
C ASP A 20 9.07 -6.86 19.77
N GLN A 21 9.32 -7.43 20.96
CA GLN A 21 9.05 -8.86 21.20
C GLN A 21 7.57 -9.21 20.98
N ARG A 22 6.63 -8.39 21.47
CA ARG A 22 5.18 -8.62 21.30
C ARG A 22 4.73 -8.51 19.84
N ARG A 23 5.44 -7.74 19.00
CA ARG A 23 5.10 -7.54 17.58
C ARG A 23 5.78 -8.51 16.63
N ARG A 24 6.76 -9.27 17.13
CA ARG A 24 7.65 -10.09 16.29
C ARG A 24 6.91 -11.15 15.49
N GLU A 25 5.99 -11.89 16.11
CA GLU A 25 5.18 -12.91 15.44
C GLU A 25 4.33 -12.31 14.32
N HIS A 26 3.58 -11.25 14.61
CA HIS A 26 2.76 -10.59 13.58
C HIS A 26 3.58 -9.99 12.44
N ARG A 27 4.83 -9.60 12.69
CA ARG A 27 5.74 -9.15 11.61
C ARG A 27 6.18 -10.33 10.77
N ALA A 28 6.49 -11.46 11.38
CA ALA A 28 6.85 -12.69 10.67
C ALA A 28 5.70 -13.15 9.77
N ASP A 29 4.47 -13.24 10.30
CA ASP A 29 3.27 -13.61 9.52
C ASP A 29 3.10 -12.72 8.27
N ARG A 30 3.34 -11.41 8.42
CA ARG A 30 3.23 -10.47 7.29
C ARG A 30 4.37 -10.61 6.28
N ILE A 31 5.59 -10.92 6.73
CA ILE A 31 6.72 -11.22 5.83
C ILE A 31 6.45 -12.49 5.04
N GLU A 32 5.97 -13.56 5.68
CA GLU A 32 5.59 -14.80 5.01
C GLU A 32 4.49 -14.57 3.96
N TRP A 33 3.48 -13.77 4.32
CA TRP A 33 2.42 -13.40 3.38
C TRP A 33 2.96 -12.60 2.18
N LEU A 34 3.88 -11.64 2.41
CA LEU A 34 4.50 -10.85 1.34
C LEU A 34 5.35 -11.69 0.40
N ALA A 35 6.02 -12.73 0.91
CA ALA A 35 6.86 -13.63 0.11
C ALA A 35 6.10 -14.32 -1.02
N LEU A 36 4.76 -14.38 -0.95
CA LEU A 36 3.91 -14.92 -2.02
C LEU A 36 3.87 -14.02 -3.27
N TYR A 37 4.15 -12.73 -3.12
CA TYR A 37 4.03 -11.72 -4.18
C TYR A 37 5.38 -11.11 -4.56
N GLU A 38 6.41 -11.29 -3.73
CA GLU A 38 7.69 -10.63 -3.89
C GLU A 38 8.44 -11.19 -5.10
N VAL A 39 8.80 -10.31 -6.02
CA VAL A 39 9.62 -10.62 -7.19
C VAL A 39 10.89 -9.78 -7.07
N THR A 40 12.04 -10.40 -7.26
CA THR A 40 13.34 -9.70 -7.32
C THR A 40 13.81 -9.69 -8.76
N PRO A 41 13.44 -8.69 -9.57
CA PRO A 41 13.93 -8.59 -10.94
C PRO A 41 15.43 -8.26 -10.94
N PRO A 42 16.19 -8.73 -11.94
CA PRO A 42 17.62 -8.46 -12.04
C PRO A 42 17.93 -6.97 -12.27
N VAL A 43 17.03 -6.25 -12.93
CA VAL A 43 17.09 -4.80 -13.14
C VAL A 43 15.69 -4.21 -12.97
N VAL A 44 15.61 -3.07 -12.29
CA VAL A 44 14.37 -2.30 -12.15
C VAL A 44 14.53 -0.99 -12.88
N ILE A 45 13.69 -0.77 -13.90
CA ILE A 45 13.62 0.48 -14.65
C ILE A 45 12.32 1.17 -14.24
N GLY A 46 12.41 2.33 -13.65
CA GLY A 46 11.26 3.12 -13.20
C GLY A 46 11.73 4.42 -12.55
N ARG A 47 10.79 5.32 -12.27
CA ARG A 47 11.13 6.54 -11.55
C ARG A 47 11.53 6.21 -10.12
N PRO A 48 12.57 6.86 -9.59
CA PRO A 48 13.03 6.63 -8.21
C PRO A 48 11.90 6.79 -7.17
N GLU A 49 11.00 7.75 -7.37
CA GLU A 49 9.87 8.01 -6.50
C GLU A 49 8.91 6.82 -6.46
N THR A 50 8.57 6.26 -7.63
CA THR A 50 7.68 5.09 -7.75
C THR A 50 8.31 3.87 -7.08
N MET A 51 9.59 3.63 -7.28
CA MET A 51 10.31 2.53 -6.64
C MET A 51 10.45 2.72 -5.13
N HIS A 52 10.56 3.97 -4.67
CA HIS A 52 10.60 4.27 -3.24
C HIS A 52 9.26 3.94 -2.57
N MET A 53 8.14 4.29 -3.22
CA MET A 53 6.79 3.94 -2.73
C MET A 53 6.56 2.44 -2.59
N LEU A 54 7.08 1.62 -3.52
CA LEU A 54 6.99 0.16 -3.44
C LEU A 54 7.69 -0.36 -2.17
N ARG A 55 8.89 0.13 -1.89
CA ARG A 55 9.66 -0.26 -0.70
C ARG A 55 8.98 0.19 0.58
N GLU A 56 8.61 1.46 0.66
CA GLU A 56 7.91 2.02 1.82
C GLU A 56 6.59 1.30 2.12
N ALA A 57 5.79 1.00 1.08
CA ALA A 57 4.55 0.25 1.24
C ALA A 57 4.78 -1.10 1.93
N ARG A 58 5.84 -1.81 1.53
CA ARG A 58 6.25 -3.09 2.13
C ARG A 58 6.67 -2.92 3.60
N GLU A 59 7.57 -1.98 3.88
CA GLU A 59 8.13 -1.76 5.22
C GLU A 59 7.03 -1.40 6.22
N VAL A 60 6.20 -0.42 5.89
CA VAL A 60 5.10 0.00 6.79
C VAL A 60 4.01 -1.07 6.94
N PHE A 61 3.82 -1.94 5.94
CA PHE A 61 2.93 -3.09 6.04
C PHE A 61 3.47 -4.13 7.03
N VAL A 62 4.75 -4.47 6.94
CA VAL A 62 5.42 -5.40 7.88
C VAL A 62 5.29 -4.89 9.31
N ASP A 63 5.41 -3.59 9.53
CA ASP A 63 5.27 -2.97 10.85
C ASP A 63 3.80 -2.83 11.32
N GLY A 64 2.83 -3.13 10.45
CA GLY A 64 1.40 -3.11 10.76
C GLY A 64 0.78 -1.72 10.73
N HIS A 65 1.39 -0.78 9.99
CA HIS A 65 0.88 0.55 9.70
C HIS A 65 0.00 0.52 8.44
N PHE A 66 -1.15 -0.15 8.54
CA PHE A 66 -1.98 -0.50 7.38
C PHE A 66 -2.54 0.69 6.60
N VAL A 67 -2.85 1.82 7.26
CA VAL A 67 -3.25 3.05 6.57
C VAL A 67 -2.11 3.56 5.70
N ALA A 68 -0.89 3.61 6.23
CA ALA A 68 0.29 4.04 5.48
C ALA A 68 0.57 3.07 4.32
N ALA A 69 0.48 1.76 4.55
CA ALA A 69 0.64 0.75 3.52
C ALA A 69 -0.36 0.93 2.36
N LEU A 70 -1.65 1.12 2.68
CA LEU A 70 -2.69 1.43 1.70
C LEU A 70 -2.36 2.71 0.91
N MET A 71 -1.93 3.77 1.60
CA MET A 71 -1.58 5.05 0.97
C MET A 71 -0.42 4.89 -0.01
N MET A 72 0.67 4.25 0.41
CA MET A 72 1.88 4.06 -0.41
C MET A 72 1.62 3.13 -1.60
N ALA A 73 0.95 1.98 -1.37
CA ALA A 73 0.59 1.06 -2.44
C ALA A 73 -0.30 1.71 -3.50
N MET A 74 -1.30 2.49 -3.07
CA MET A 74 -2.15 3.22 -4.00
C MET A 74 -1.40 4.32 -4.76
N SER A 75 -0.48 5.04 -4.10
CA SER A 75 0.37 6.02 -4.79
C SER A 75 1.26 5.36 -5.84
N PHE A 76 1.85 4.19 -5.52
CA PHE A 76 2.58 3.39 -6.51
C PHE A 76 1.71 3.04 -7.72
N ILE A 77 0.50 2.50 -7.49
CA ILE A 77 -0.42 2.10 -8.56
C ILE A 77 -0.80 3.31 -9.43
N GLU A 78 -1.11 4.45 -8.81
CA GLU A 78 -1.46 5.69 -9.52
C GLU A 78 -0.31 6.16 -10.43
N HIS A 79 0.92 6.17 -9.92
CA HIS A 79 2.11 6.54 -10.70
C HIS A 79 2.35 5.53 -11.83
N THR A 80 2.35 4.24 -11.53
CA THR A 80 2.60 3.17 -12.52
C THR A 80 1.61 3.23 -13.68
N VAL A 81 0.31 3.42 -13.41
CA VAL A 81 -0.71 3.54 -14.48
C VAL A 81 -0.46 4.76 -15.35
N VAL A 82 -0.11 5.90 -14.76
CA VAL A 82 0.16 7.13 -15.51
C VAL A 82 1.46 7.01 -16.31
N GLU A 83 2.52 6.50 -15.71
CA GLU A 83 3.83 6.31 -16.35
C GLU A 83 3.72 5.36 -17.56
N GLU A 84 3.01 4.25 -17.40
CA GLU A 84 2.79 3.30 -18.50
C GLU A 84 1.99 3.92 -19.66
N LEU A 85 0.93 4.68 -19.35
CA LEU A 85 0.17 5.40 -20.37
C LEU A 85 1.00 6.48 -21.08
N GLN A 86 1.88 7.19 -20.36
CA GLN A 86 2.80 8.16 -20.95
C GLN A 86 3.81 7.49 -21.86
N LEU A 87 4.40 6.38 -21.40
CA LEU A 87 5.40 5.61 -22.16
C LEU A 87 4.83 5.07 -23.49
N LEU A 88 3.56 4.63 -23.45
CA LEU A 88 2.83 4.17 -24.65
C LEU A 88 2.25 5.32 -25.51
N GLY A 89 2.48 6.59 -25.14
CA GLY A 89 1.96 7.73 -25.88
C GLY A 89 0.44 7.90 -25.80
N HIS A 90 -0.21 7.33 -24.80
CA HIS A 90 -1.67 7.36 -24.65
C HIS A 90 -2.18 8.56 -23.86
N VAL A 91 -1.33 9.19 -23.08
CA VAL A 91 -1.61 10.45 -22.34
C VAL A 91 -0.40 11.37 -22.37
N SER A 92 -0.65 12.68 -22.22
CA SER A 92 0.37 13.70 -21.99
C SER A 92 0.05 14.46 -20.70
N GLY A 93 1.06 14.99 -20.02
CA GLY A 93 0.89 15.73 -18.77
C GLY A 93 0.53 14.82 -17.58
N SER A 94 -0.21 15.37 -16.63
CA SER A 94 -0.55 14.70 -15.37
C SER A 94 -2.06 14.53 -15.26
N PRO A 95 -2.65 13.47 -15.83
CA PRO A 95 -4.07 13.19 -15.69
C PRO A 95 -4.41 12.86 -14.23
N THR A 96 -5.65 13.09 -13.83
CA THR A 96 -6.15 12.55 -12.56
C THR A 96 -6.19 11.03 -12.61
N PHE A 97 -6.09 10.36 -11.45
CA PHE A 97 -6.15 8.90 -11.43
C PHE A 97 -7.42 8.32 -12.07
N ALA A 98 -8.57 8.98 -11.88
CA ALA A 98 -9.81 8.57 -12.52
C ALA A 98 -9.72 8.61 -14.05
N GLN A 99 -9.13 9.68 -14.61
CA GLN A 99 -8.89 9.80 -16.05
C GLN A 99 -7.90 8.73 -16.55
N ALA A 100 -6.85 8.49 -15.79
CA ALA A 100 -5.86 7.46 -16.13
C ALA A 100 -6.49 6.05 -16.15
N ILE A 101 -7.33 5.69 -15.18
CA ILE A 101 -8.07 4.42 -15.14
C ILE A 101 -8.96 4.26 -16.39
N GLU A 102 -9.76 5.27 -16.74
CA GLU A 102 -10.65 5.18 -17.91
C GLU A 102 -9.83 5.07 -19.22
N ARG A 103 -8.71 5.80 -19.31
CA ARG A 103 -7.81 5.70 -20.47
C ARG A 103 -7.11 4.35 -20.56
N ALA A 104 -6.62 3.81 -19.43
CA ALA A 104 -6.02 2.47 -19.38
C ALA A 104 -7.01 1.37 -19.78
N LYS A 105 -8.28 1.52 -19.38
CA LYS A 105 -9.37 0.62 -19.77
C LYS A 105 -9.66 0.71 -21.28
N GLU A 106 -9.78 1.92 -21.83
CA GLU A 106 -10.00 2.15 -23.28
C GLU A 106 -8.87 1.55 -24.10
N LYS A 107 -7.62 1.76 -23.67
CA LYS A 107 -6.41 1.30 -24.36
C LYS A 107 -6.03 -0.16 -24.05
N LYS A 108 -6.75 -0.82 -23.13
CA LYS A 108 -6.48 -2.20 -22.68
C LYS A 108 -5.03 -2.38 -22.19
N THR A 109 -4.50 -1.36 -21.52
CA THR A 109 -3.11 -1.36 -21.03
C THR A 109 -2.92 -2.34 -19.88
N PHE A 110 -3.94 -2.50 -19.04
CA PHE A 110 -3.96 -3.43 -17.89
C PHE A 110 -5.27 -4.24 -17.86
N PRO A 111 -5.30 -5.38 -17.15
CA PRO A 111 -6.52 -6.18 -16.98
C PRO A 111 -7.67 -5.34 -16.39
N PRO A 112 -8.90 -5.45 -16.90
CA PRO A 112 -10.03 -4.63 -16.47
C PRO A 112 -10.41 -4.81 -14.99
N ASP A 113 -10.22 -6.01 -14.44
CA ASP A 113 -10.44 -6.33 -13.03
C ASP A 113 -9.45 -5.61 -12.11
N TRP A 114 -8.18 -5.51 -12.50
CA TRP A 114 -7.17 -4.74 -11.76
C TRP A 114 -7.53 -3.25 -11.70
N LEU A 115 -7.95 -2.68 -12.84
CA LEU A 115 -8.37 -1.27 -12.91
C LEU A 115 -9.62 -1.02 -12.04
N LEU A 116 -10.55 -1.96 -11.99
CA LEU A 116 -11.73 -1.88 -11.11
C LEU A 116 -11.34 -1.98 -9.63
N ARG A 117 -10.44 -2.91 -9.27
CA ARG A 117 -9.90 -3.02 -7.91
C ARG A 117 -9.18 -1.72 -7.51
N ALA A 118 -8.31 -1.19 -8.36
CA ALA A 118 -7.59 0.06 -8.13
C ALA A 118 -8.56 1.24 -7.89
N LYS A 119 -9.61 1.37 -8.70
CA LYS A 119 -10.67 2.37 -8.52
C LYS A 119 -11.36 2.21 -7.16
N THR A 120 -11.71 1.00 -6.77
CA THR A 120 -12.37 0.71 -5.49
C THR A 120 -11.48 1.04 -4.31
N LEU A 121 -10.21 0.65 -4.35
CA LEU A 121 -9.22 0.93 -3.31
C LEU A 121 -8.93 2.44 -3.19
N SER A 122 -8.90 3.16 -4.31
CA SER A 122 -8.78 4.62 -4.30
C SER A 122 -9.93 5.29 -3.53
N LEU A 123 -11.17 4.81 -3.70
CA LEU A 123 -12.32 5.30 -2.93
C LEU A 123 -12.18 5.02 -1.43
N ARG A 124 -11.63 3.86 -1.04
CA ARG A 124 -11.38 3.49 0.36
C ARG A 124 -10.19 4.25 0.97
N ARG A 125 -9.20 4.59 0.16
CA ARG A 125 -8.03 5.39 0.56
C ARG A 125 -8.40 6.87 0.77
N ASN A 126 -9.29 7.42 -0.06
CA ASN A 126 -9.60 8.85 -0.09
C ASN A 126 -10.03 9.45 1.27
N PRO A 127 -10.82 8.79 2.15
CA PRO A 127 -11.13 9.33 3.46
C PRO A 127 -9.94 9.53 4.39
N PHE A 128 -8.83 8.83 4.16
CA PHE A 128 -7.59 9.04 4.92
C PHE A 128 -6.75 10.20 4.37
N ALA A 129 -6.87 10.51 3.07
CA ALA A 129 -6.17 11.60 2.42
C ALA A 129 -6.94 12.93 2.47
N HIS A 130 -8.27 12.86 2.49
CA HIS A 130 -9.15 14.02 2.40
C HIS A 130 -10.33 13.89 3.37
N LEU A 131 -10.59 14.95 4.14
CA LEU A 131 -11.72 14.96 5.04
C LEU A 131 -13.03 14.72 4.28
N LYS A 132 -13.80 13.73 4.71
CA LYS A 132 -15.13 13.40 4.19
C LYS A 132 -16.17 13.59 5.27
N GLN A 133 -17.43 13.79 4.88
CA GLN A 133 -18.54 13.76 5.82
C GLN A 133 -18.63 12.38 6.50
N GLY A 134 -19.01 12.35 7.78
CA GLY A 134 -18.95 11.14 8.61
C GLY A 134 -19.84 9.98 8.15
N ASP A 135 -20.87 10.27 7.35
CA ASP A 135 -21.80 9.29 6.74
C ASP A 135 -21.38 8.82 5.35
N HIS A 136 -20.31 9.39 4.78
CA HIS A 136 -19.83 8.97 3.47
C HIS A 136 -19.45 7.47 3.48
N PRO A 137 -19.95 6.65 2.52
CA PRO A 137 -19.92 5.18 2.58
C PRO A 137 -18.51 4.58 2.68
N HIS A 138 -17.49 5.28 2.18
CA HIS A 138 -16.11 4.80 2.22
C HIS A 138 -15.33 5.26 3.47
N THR A 139 -15.93 6.04 4.38
CA THR A 139 -15.28 6.35 5.66
C THR A 139 -15.15 5.09 6.51
N LEU A 140 -14.07 4.98 7.28
CA LEU A 140 -13.84 3.85 8.16
C LEU A 140 -15.02 3.64 9.13
N GLY A 141 -15.57 4.72 9.69
CA GLY A 141 -16.72 4.65 10.59
C GLY A 141 -18.00 4.11 9.93
N ALA A 142 -18.30 4.52 8.69
CA ALA A 142 -19.44 3.97 7.94
C ALA A 142 -19.23 2.48 7.63
N ARG A 143 -18.03 2.11 7.22
CA ARG A 143 -17.67 0.71 6.92
C ARG A 143 -17.73 -0.18 8.16
N VAL A 144 -17.26 0.27 9.31
CA VAL A 144 -17.36 -0.47 10.60
C VAL A 144 -18.82 -0.78 10.92
N ARG A 145 -19.73 0.19 10.75
CA ARG A 145 -21.17 -0.01 10.98
C ARG A 145 -21.78 -1.01 10.00
N HIS A 146 -21.38 -0.96 8.74
CA HIS A 146 -21.90 -1.82 7.69
C HIS A 146 -21.32 -3.24 7.75
N GLU A 147 -19.99 -3.38 7.83
CA GLU A 147 -19.27 -4.65 7.78
C GLU A 147 -19.28 -5.38 9.15
N LYS A 148 -19.59 -4.69 10.24
CA LYS A 148 -19.57 -5.18 11.64
C LYS A 148 -18.23 -5.82 12.02
N LYS A 149 -17.14 -5.29 11.47
CA LYS A 149 -15.76 -5.72 11.72
C LYS A 149 -15.00 -4.67 12.52
N HIS A 150 -13.98 -5.13 13.25
CA HIS A 150 -13.08 -4.22 13.95
C HIS A 150 -12.34 -3.32 12.93
N PRO A 151 -12.18 -2.00 13.20
CA PRO A 151 -11.54 -1.05 12.27
C PRO A 151 -10.19 -1.53 11.73
N ARG A 152 -9.35 -2.10 12.60
CA ARG A 152 -8.03 -2.63 12.23
C ARG A 152 -8.14 -3.74 11.17
N VAL A 153 -9.11 -4.65 11.31
CA VAL A 153 -9.32 -5.75 10.35
C VAL A 153 -9.71 -5.20 8.97
N ILE A 154 -10.57 -4.18 8.95
CA ILE A 154 -10.99 -3.53 7.69
C ILE A 154 -9.80 -2.92 6.98
N VAL A 155 -8.98 -2.13 7.69
CA VAL A 155 -7.83 -1.44 7.09
C VAL A 155 -6.71 -2.42 6.72
N GLU A 156 -6.50 -3.48 7.50
CA GLU A 156 -5.56 -4.54 7.16
C GLU A 156 -5.96 -5.28 5.87
N THR A 157 -7.27 -5.57 5.71
CA THR A 157 -7.79 -6.19 4.49
C THR A 157 -7.57 -5.28 3.28
N ASP A 158 -7.86 -3.97 3.40
CA ASP A 158 -7.62 -3.01 2.33
C ASP A 158 -6.13 -2.88 1.99
N ALA A 159 -5.25 -2.90 2.99
CA ALA A 159 -3.81 -2.84 2.79
C ALA A 159 -3.28 -4.08 2.07
N LYS A 160 -3.74 -5.27 2.44
CA LYS A 160 -3.39 -6.53 1.76
C LYS A 160 -3.84 -6.50 0.30
N ASP A 161 -5.09 -6.11 0.04
CA ASP A 161 -5.62 -5.99 -1.32
C ASP A 161 -4.84 -4.97 -2.17
N ALA A 162 -4.44 -3.84 -1.58
CA ALA A 162 -3.63 -2.84 -2.26
C ALA A 162 -2.19 -3.30 -2.53
N ILE A 163 -1.54 -3.97 -1.58
CA ILE A 163 -0.18 -4.53 -1.73
C ILE A 163 -0.15 -5.61 -2.81
N GLU A 164 -1.07 -6.57 -2.77
CA GLU A 164 -1.18 -7.59 -3.82
C GLU A 164 -1.35 -6.96 -5.19
N LEU A 165 -2.29 -6.01 -5.31
CA LEU A 165 -2.52 -5.32 -6.57
C LEU A 165 -1.31 -4.50 -7.03
N MET A 166 -0.60 -3.85 -6.10
CA MET A 166 0.65 -3.14 -6.36
C MET A 166 1.71 -4.04 -7.01
N TYR A 167 1.91 -5.25 -6.46
CA TYR A 167 2.84 -6.21 -7.04
C TYR A 167 2.39 -6.71 -8.42
N ASN A 168 1.09 -6.91 -8.63
CA ASN A 168 0.56 -7.26 -9.95
C ASN A 168 0.89 -6.17 -10.99
N PHE A 169 0.66 -4.90 -10.67
CA PHE A 169 1.03 -3.78 -11.55
C PHE A 169 2.55 -3.71 -11.76
N PHE A 170 3.34 -3.89 -10.70
CA PHE A 170 4.79 -3.91 -10.79
C PHE A 170 5.29 -4.98 -11.76
N VAL A 171 4.86 -6.23 -11.59
CA VAL A 171 5.25 -7.35 -12.46
C VAL A 171 4.83 -7.11 -13.91
N ALA A 172 3.64 -6.58 -14.15
CA ALA A 172 3.14 -6.30 -15.50
C ALA A 172 3.94 -5.22 -16.24
N THR A 173 4.66 -4.35 -15.50
CA THR A 173 5.49 -3.30 -16.10
C THR A 173 6.98 -3.69 -16.20
N LEU A 174 7.36 -4.84 -15.66
CA LEU A 174 8.69 -5.39 -15.89
C LEU A 174 8.79 -5.81 -17.36
N ARG A 175 9.76 -5.24 -18.07
CA ARG A 175 10.06 -5.61 -19.45
C ARG A 175 11.31 -6.45 -19.47
N GLU A 176 11.27 -7.56 -20.19
CA GLU A 176 12.49 -8.25 -20.57
C GLU A 176 13.21 -7.32 -21.57
N ASP A 177 14.47 -7.00 -21.29
CA ASP A 177 15.31 -6.27 -22.24
C ASP A 177 15.39 -7.06 -23.53
N ALA A 178 14.92 -6.45 -24.62
CA ALA A 178 14.96 -7.02 -25.97
C ALA A 178 16.38 -6.92 -26.56
#